data_8be92593bca73cd1d9918cb23bdba2d8
#
_entry.id   8be92593bca73cd1d9918cb23bdba2d8
#
_cell.length_a   1.000
_cell.length_b   1.000
_cell.length_c   1.000
_cell.angle_alpha   90.00
_cell.angle_beta   90.00
_cell.angle_gamma   90.00
#
_symmetry.space_group_name_H-M   'P 1'
#
loop_
_entity.id
_entity.type
_entity.pdbx_description
1 polymer ?
#
loop_
_entity_poly.entity_id
_entity_poly.type
_entity_poly.pdbx_seq_one_letter_code
_entity_poly.pdbx_strand_id
1 'polypeptide(L)'
;MFITELLYERNQLQLVVNHHLEKLSARDNPPGILLCQKHKTGFRWQHKYLRDGHPITVSLSKTRRPFAEKLAVNLYRIISIDYLQKQIASIDSLISSLQSEACSIKLPDSQQADLITESPLYLLLHKVRTCPHVPADFFKPSSPYRLLILSHLEKEYAWIIDWYLRDYKQNPEHPENLQYPVKLGFKVRSKSEVLEADRLFEEGILFHYEELMLMSNEEAYPDFYIPITIIEQYAWEHFGAMDKEGYFYRTKGKINTYLDHKWLPGINMLITYETRQHPLTEEQVNQNIRWLKNRYRLAFPDLPPDESFNLYDLAAFVRSHRIGQ
;
A
#
# COMPACT_ATOMS: atom_id res chain seq x y z
N MET A 1 -2.12 25.81 2.04
CA MET A 1 -2.74 24.46 2.01
C MET A 1 -1.94 23.53 1.10
N PHE A 2 -1.79 23.80 -0.16
CA PHE A 2 -1.10 22.91 -1.13
C PHE A 2 0.37 22.55 -0.77
N ILE A 3 1.20 23.53 -0.35
CA ILE A 3 2.60 23.26 0.10
C ILE A 3 2.64 22.34 1.32
N THR A 4 1.71 22.50 2.26
CA THR A 4 1.64 21.66 3.45
C THR A 4 1.32 20.20 3.09
N GLU A 5 0.45 19.99 2.11
CA GLU A 5 0.12 18.66 1.58
C GLU A 5 1.34 18.03 0.89
N LEU A 6 2.07 18.78 0.08
CA LEU A 6 3.31 18.31 -0.56
C LEU A 6 4.39 17.95 0.47
N LEU A 7 4.58 18.77 1.50
CA LEU A 7 5.51 18.47 2.59
C LEU A 7 5.09 17.22 3.36
N TYR A 8 3.80 17.03 3.60
CA TYR A 8 3.29 15.83 4.24
C TYR A 8 3.58 14.59 3.39
N GLU A 9 3.25 14.61 2.10
CA GLU A 9 3.52 13.49 1.18
C GLU A 9 5.02 13.18 1.08
N ARG A 10 5.85 14.21 0.92
CA ARG A 10 7.31 14.07 0.95
C ARG A 10 7.81 13.34 2.19
N ASN A 11 7.30 13.72 3.36
CA ASN A 11 7.70 13.10 4.62
C ASN A 11 7.24 11.62 4.71
N GLN A 12 6.07 11.29 4.19
CA GLN A 12 5.60 9.91 4.12
C GLN A 12 6.52 9.04 3.24
N LEU A 13 6.90 9.54 2.06
CA LEU A 13 7.86 8.85 1.19
C LEU A 13 9.21 8.66 1.88
N GLN A 14 9.69 9.66 2.62
CA GLN A 14 10.95 9.56 3.37
C GLN A 14 10.89 8.50 4.47
N LEU A 15 9.76 8.33 5.15
CA LEU A 15 9.57 7.26 6.15
C LEU A 15 9.68 5.87 5.50
N VAL A 16 9.11 5.68 4.31
CA VAL A 16 9.23 4.41 3.56
C VAL A 16 10.68 4.17 3.13
N VAL A 17 11.38 5.20 2.64
CA VAL A 17 12.82 5.11 2.33
C VAL A 17 13.61 4.67 3.55
N ASN A 18 13.38 5.30 4.70
CA ASN A 18 14.07 4.97 5.95
C ASN A 18 13.81 3.51 6.38
N HIS A 19 12.57 3.03 6.26
CA HIS A 19 12.23 1.63 6.51
C HIS A 19 13.05 0.67 5.63
N HIS A 20 13.11 0.91 4.33
CA HIS A 20 13.92 0.09 3.43
C HIS A 20 15.41 0.13 3.77
N LEU A 21 15.94 1.30 4.12
CA LEU A 21 17.33 1.46 4.52
C LEU A 21 17.64 0.67 5.81
N GLU A 22 16.77 0.73 6.80
CA GLU A 22 16.88 -0.04 8.04
C GLU A 22 16.92 -1.55 7.76
N LYS A 23 15.98 -2.05 6.97
CA LYS A 23 15.93 -3.47 6.58
C LYS A 23 17.19 -3.90 5.81
N LEU A 24 17.76 -3.04 4.96
CA LEU A 24 19.00 -3.33 4.21
C LEU A 24 20.24 -3.33 5.11
N SER A 25 20.26 -2.54 6.18
CA SER A 25 21.38 -2.46 7.13
C SER A 25 21.40 -3.58 8.15
N ALA A 26 20.38 -4.42 8.21
CA ALA A 26 20.30 -5.53 9.17
C ALA A 26 21.48 -6.48 9.00
N ARG A 27 22.07 -6.93 10.14
CA ARG A 27 23.30 -7.77 10.16
C ARG A 27 23.16 -9.11 9.46
N ASP A 28 21.95 -9.65 9.36
CA ASP A 28 21.65 -10.92 8.72
C ASP A 28 21.37 -10.81 7.23
N ASN A 29 21.46 -9.59 6.67
CA ASN A 29 21.29 -9.36 5.24
C ASN A 29 22.49 -9.88 4.46
N PRO A 30 22.28 -10.79 3.47
CA PRO A 30 23.37 -11.29 2.66
C PRO A 30 23.91 -10.18 1.75
N PRO A 31 25.24 -10.03 1.65
CA PRO A 31 25.84 -9.08 0.72
C PRO A 31 25.65 -9.54 -0.72
N GLY A 32 25.64 -8.58 -1.66
CA GLY A 32 25.59 -8.84 -3.10
C GLY A 32 24.18 -8.85 -3.69
N ILE A 33 24.07 -9.34 -4.91
CA ILE A 33 22.85 -9.29 -5.71
C ILE A 33 22.46 -10.66 -6.24
N LEU A 34 21.17 -10.84 -6.50
CA LEU A 34 20.62 -12.00 -7.19
C LEU A 34 20.60 -11.73 -8.69
N LEU A 35 21.18 -12.66 -9.44
CA LEU A 35 21.11 -12.67 -10.90
C LEU A 35 20.19 -13.81 -11.36
N CYS A 36 19.40 -13.54 -12.38
CA CYS A 36 18.57 -14.53 -13.05
C CYS A 36 19.06 -14.77 -14.47
N GLN A 37 19.44 -16.01 -14.78
CA GLN A 37 19.74 -16.43 -16.14
C GLN A 37 18.59 -17.26 -16.71
N LYS A 38 18.09 -16.86 -17.89
CA LYS A 38 17.14 -17.66 -18.64
C LYS A 38 17.85 -18.91 -19.21
N HIS A 39 17.26 -20.08 -18.99
CA HIS A 39 17.74 -21.35 -19.48
C HIS A 39 16.65 -22.05 -20.32
N LYS A 40 16.99 -23.05 -21.13
CA LYS A 40 16.03 -23.78 -21.97
C LYS A 40 14.84 -24.38 -21.18
N THR A 41 15.07 -24.74 -19.91
CA THR A 41 14.08 -25.39 -19.02
C THR A 41 13.60 -24.51 -17.89
N GLY A 42 13.80 -23.14 -17.96
CA GLY A 42 13.38 -22.23 -16.92
C GLY A 42 14.45 -21.20 -16.56
N PHE A 43 14.54 -20.87 -15.26
CA PHE A 43 15.46 -19.86 -14.77
C PHE A 43 16.51 -20.48 -13.84
N ARG A 44 17.75 -20.01 -13.94
CA ARG A 44 18.85 -20.33 -13.04
C ARG A 44 19.21 -19.11 -12.23
N TRP A 45 19.22 -19.26 -10.91
CA TRP A 45 19.58 -18.21 -9.97
C TRP A 45 21.06 -18.24 -9.65
N GLN A 46 21.68 -17.06 -9.56
CA GLN A 46 23.08 -16.89 -9.21
C GLN A 46 23.22 -15.77 -8.19
N HIS A 47 24.08 -15.97 -7.20
CA HIS A 47 24.48 -14.96 -6.23
C HIS A 47 25.81 -14.34 -6.69
N LYS A 48 25.82 -13.03 -6.94
CA LYS A 48 27.02 -12.25 -7.24
C LYS A 48 27.34 -11.35 -6.07
N TYR A 49 28.55 -11.46 -5.54
CA TYR A 49 29.04 -10.68 -4.39
C TYR A 49 30.53 -10.38 -4.53
N LEU A 50 31.06 -9.48 -3.70
CA LEU A 50 32.48 -9.18 -3.61
C LEU A 50 33.10 -9.98 -2.46
N ARG A 51 34.22 -10.64 -2.76
CA ARG A 51 35.07 -11.28 -1.74
C ARG A 51 36.50 -10.77 -1.97
N ASP A 52 37.08 -10.13 -0.94
CA ASP A 52 38.40 -9.54 -0.98
C ASP A 52 38.57 -8.55 -2.19
N GLY A 53 37.50 -7.77 -2.47
CA GLY A 53 37.46 -6.82 -3.56
C GLY A 53 37.20 -7.43 -4.96
N HIS A 54 37.17 -8.75 -5.11
CA HIS A 54 36.93 -9.44 -6.37
C HIS A 54 35.48 -9.92 -6.51
N PRO A 55 34.84 -9.77 -7.68
CA PRO A 55 33.49 -10.24 -7.92
C PRO A 55 33.44 -11.77 -8.04
N ILE A 56 32.65 -12.42 -7.21
CA ILE A 56 32.39 -13.84 -7.25
C ILE A 56 30.94 -14.07 -7.68
N THR A 57 30.71 -15.07 -8.53
CA THR A 57 29.36 -15.49 -8.94
C THR A 57 29.20 -16.99 -8.65
N VAL A 58 28.17 -17.33 -7.85
CA VAL A 58 27.89 -18.72 -7.46
C VAL A 58 26.48 -19.08 -7.86
N SER A 59 26.30 -20.24 -8.51
CA SER A 59 24.96 -20.77 -8.82
C SER A 59 24.23 -21.18 -7.52
N LEU A 60 22.96 -20.84 -7.41
CA LEU A 60 22.10 -21.23 -6.31
C LEU A 60 21.33 -22.51 -6.64
N SER A 61 21.40 -23.51 -5.78
CA SER A 61 20.58 -24.70 -5.86
C SER A 61 19.13 -24.43 -5.45
N LYS A 62 18.20 -25.31 -5.82
CA LYS A 62 16.78 -25.21 -5.43
C LYS A 62 16.61 -25.18 -3.89
N THR A 63 17.47 -25.86 -3.16
CA THR A 63 17.46 -25.88 -1.68
C THR A 63 17.81 -24.53 -1.05
N ARG A 64 18.46 -23.63 -1.81
CA ARG A 64 18.78 -22.25 -1.37
C ARG A 64 17.72 -21.22 -1.78
N ARG A 65 16.50 -21.66 -2.05
CA ARG A 65 15.38 -20.74 -2.38
C ARG A 65 15.17 -19.64 -1.31
N PRO A 66 15.16 -19.90 0.00
CA PRO A 66 15.00 -18.84 1.01
C PRO A 66 16.12 -17.79 0.96
N PHE A 67 17.33 -18.18 0.62
CA PHE A 67 18.43 -17.26 0.42
C PHE A 67 18.26 -16.41 -0.86
N ALA A 68 17.78 -17.02 -1.94
CA ALA A 68 17.44 -16.29 -3.16
C ALA A 68 16.29 -15.29 -2.93
N GLU A 69 15.30 -15.64 -2.11
CA GLU A 69 14.21 -14.73 -1.70
C GLU A 69 14.77 -13.51 -0.96
N LYS A 70 15.65 -13.68 0.02
CA LYS A 70 16.31 -12.57 0.73
C LYS A 70 17.05 -11.63 -0.23
N LEU A 71 17.83 -12.18 -1.15
CA LEU A 71 18.56 -11.39 -2.16
C LEU A 71 17.62 -10.66 -3.13
N ALA A 72 16.53 -11.30 -3.55
CA ALA A 72 15.52 -10.68 -4.42
C ALA A 72 14.85 -9.49 -3.71
N VAL A 73 14.51 -9.65 -2.44
CA VAL A 73 13.90 -8.58 -1.61
C VAL A 73 14.89 -7.44 -1.36
N ASN A 74 16.18 -7.74 -1.15
CA ASN A 74 17.19 -6.69 -1.02
C ASN A 74 17.31 -5.87 -2.31
N LEU A 75 17.35 -6.54 -3.47
CA LEU A 75 17.38 -5.87 -4.77
C LEU A 75 16.10 -5.03 -4.98
N TYR A 76 14.96 -5.57 -4.63
CA TYR A 76 13.67 -4.90 -4.66
C TYR A 76 13.69 -3.61 -3.82
N ARG A 77 14.14 -3.67 -2.56
CA ARG A 77 14.24 -2.50 -1.66
C ARG A 77 15.17 -1.42 -2.23
N ILE A 78 16.28 -1.81 -2.83
CA ILE A 78 17.22 -0.87 -3.47
C ILE A 78 16.53 -0.13 -4.63
N ILE A 79 15.80 -0.84 -5.47
CA ILE A 79 15.06 -0.25 -6.60
C ILE A 79 13.95 0.67 -6.09
N SER A 80 13.22 0.24 -5.05
CA SER A 80 12.18 1.05 -4.41
C SER A 80 12.73 2.36 -3.84
N ILE A 81 13.88 2.32 -3.16
CA ILE A 81 14.55 3.52 -2.65
C ILE A 81 14.89 4.49 -3.80
N ASP A 82 15.48 4.01 -4.88
CA ASP A 82 15.83 4.87 -6.04
C ASP A 82 14.59 5.54 -6.64
N TYR A 83 13.48 4.79 -6.76
CA TYR A 83 12.21 5.32 -7.25
C TYR A 83 11.64 6.38 -6.31
N LEU A 84 11.56 6.10 -5.00
CA LEU A 84 11.03 7.00 -3.99
C LEU A 84 11.87 8.28 -3.86
N GLN A 85 13.19 8.17 -3.93
CA GLN A 85 14.08 9.34 -3.90
C GLN A 85 13.88 10.27 -5.11
N LYS A 86 13.57 9.71 -6.29
CA LYS A 86 13.21 10.52 -7.47
C LYS A 86 11.90 11.26 -7.27
N GLN A 87 10.90 10.61 -6.66
CA GLN A 87 9.64 11.27 -6.32
C GLN A 87 9.84 12.38 -5.30
N ILE A 88 10.61 12.14 -4.23
CA ILE A 88 10.94 13.16 -3.23
C ILE A 88 11.63 14.37 -3.89
N ALA A 89 12.63 14.13 -4.74
CA ALA A 89 13.32 15.22 -5.45
C ALA A 89 12.38 16.02 -6.36
N SER A 90 11.40 15.38 -7.00
CA SER A 90 10.38 16.06 -7.80
C SER A 90 9.46 16.93 -6.94
N ILE A 91 9.05 16.44 -5.76
CA ILE A 91 8.25 17.22 -4.80
C ILE A 91 9.06 18.41 -4.27
N ASP A 92 10.32 18.20 -3.88
CA ASP A 92 11.21 19.28 -3.40
C ASP A 92 11.42 20.37 -4.46
N SER A 93 11.55 19.99 -5.73
CA SER A 93 11.62 20.93 -6.86
C SER A 93 10.35 21.74 -7.02
N LEU A 94 9.18 21.08 -6.93
CA LEU A 94 7.87 21.74 -7.01
C LEU A 94 7.67 22.72 -5.85
N ILE A 95 7.99 22.33 -4.62
CA ILE A 95 7.92 23.20 -3.44
C ILE A 95 8.80 24.43 -3.64
N SER A 96 10.04 24.24 -4.11
CA SER A 96 10.98 25.33 -4.37
C SER A 96 10.45 26.31 -5.42
N SER A 97 9.83 25.81 -6.51
CA SER A 97 9.22 26.64 -7.54
C SER A 97 8.05 27.45 -6.98
N LEU A 98 7.15 26.84 -6.22
CA LEU A 98 6.01 27.51 -5.60
C LEU A 98 6.44 28.57 -4.58
N GLN A 99 7.54 28.35 -3.87
CA GLN A 99 8.09 29.32 -2.91
C GLN A 99 8.77 30.50 -3.61
N SER A 100 9.45 30.28 -4.74
CA SER A 100 10.07 31.35 -5.52
C SER A 100 9.02 32.27 -6.17
N GLU A 101 7.88 31.74 -6.55
CA GLU A 101 6.74 32.52 -7.07
C GLU A 101 6.00 33.29 -5.95
N ALA A 102 5.96 32.73 -4.72
CA ALA A 102 5.20 33.31 -3.60
C ALA A 102 5.97 34.36 -2.78
N CYS A 103 7.19 34.74 -3.15
CA CYS A 103 8.05 35.75 -2.48
C CYS A 103 8.28 35.58 -0.96
N SER A 104 9.53 35.27 -0.56
CA SER A 104 10.16 35.71 0.68
C SER A 104 9.82 35.01 2.01
N ILE A 105 9.67 33.70 2.03
CA ILE A 105 9.80 32.97 3.30
C ILE A 105 11.05 32.08 3.20
N LYS A 106 12.13 32.47 3.90
CA LYS A 106 13.33 31.66 4.09
C LYS A 106 12.96 30.42 4.91
N LEU A 107 13.06 29.23 4.30
CA LEU A 107 13.10 27.98 5.05
C LEU A 107 14.49 27.79 5.66
N PRO A 108 14.61 27.15 6.85
CA PRO A 108 15.91 26.84 7.42
C PRO A 108 16.68 25.87 6.52
N ASP A 109 17.98 26.11 6.36
CA ASP A 109 18.92 25.36 5.55
C ASP A 109 18.83 23.84 5.83
N SER A 110 18.77 23.08 4.76
CA SER A 110 18.76 21.62 4.78
C SER A 110 20.15 21.06 5.08
N GLN A 111 20.61 21.15 6.33
CA GLN A 111 21.83 20.45 6.79
C GLN A 111 21.68 18.91 6.84
N GLN A 112 20.54 18.36 6.45
CA GLN A 112 20.33 16.91 6.43
C GLN A 112 20.74 16.21 5.13
N ALA A 113 20.97 16.92 4.05
CA ALA A 113 21.38 16.33 2.77
C ALA A 113 22.80 15.78 2.78
N ASP A 114 23.71 16.42 3.54
CA ASP A 114 25.13 16.05 3.55
C ASP A 114 25.44 14.81 4.40
N LEU A 115 24.61 14.49 5.40
CA LEU A 115 24.79 13.31 6.25
C LEU A 115 24.45 11.98 5.55
N ILE A 116 23.69 12.01 4.45
CA ILE A 116 23.29 10.82 3.72
C ILE A 116 24.35 10.38 2.72
N THR A 117 25.16 11.31 2.21
CA THR A 117 26.18 11.06 1.17
C THR A 117 27.42 10.30 1.66
N GLU A 118 27.69 10.30 2.96
CA GLU A 118 28.86 9.64 3.56
C GLU A 118 28.54 8.31 4.27
N SER A 119 27.26 7.90 4.31
CA SER A 119 26.93 6.62 4.96
C SER A 119 27.47 5.44 4.15
N PRO A 120 27.99 4.37 4.80
CA PRO A 120 28.41 3.13 4.13
C PRO A 120 27.30 2.54 3.23
N LEU A 121 26.06 2.83 3.57
CA LEU A 121 24.87 2.39 2.84
C LEU A 121 24.65 3.21 1.56
N TYR A 122 24.91 4.52 1.57
CA TYR A 122 24.90 5.35 0.35
C TYR A 122 25.96 4.90 -0.64
N LEU A 123 27.15 4.56 -0.16
CA LEU A 123 28.23 4.02 -0.97
C LEU A 123 27.88 2.62 -1.53
N LEU A 124 27.17 1.80 -0.76
CA LEU A 124 26.66 0.51 -1.21
C LEU A 124 25.59 0.69 -2.30
N LEU A 125 24.64 1.62 -2.10
CA LEU A 125 23.61 1.98 -3.08
C LEU A 125 24.18 2.59 -4.34
N HIS A 126 25.22 3.42 -4.22
CA HIS A 126 25.92 4.00 -5.37
C HIS A 126 26.69 2.94 -6.16
N LYS A 127 27.31 1.96 -5.48
CA LYS A 127 27.95 0.80 -6.14
C LYS A 127 26.95 -0.11 -6.83
N VAL A 128 25.73 -0.22 -6.29
CA VAL A 128 24.64 -0.98 -6.92
C VAL A 128 24.03 -0.22 -8.12
N ARG A 129 23.97 1.12 -8.07
CA ARG A 129 23.59 1.97 -9.23
C ARG A 129 24.48 1.77 -10.44
N THR A 130 25.75 1.43 -10.24
CA THR A 130 26.67 1.07 -11.33
C THR A 130 26.59 -0.40 -11.74
N CYS A 131 25.69 -1.18 -11.14
CA CYS A 131 25.47 -2.57 -11.53
C CYS A 131 24.56 -2.60 -12.77
N PRO A 132 25.07 -2.91 -13.97
CA PRO A 132 24.35 -2.74 -15.23
C PRO A 132 23.24 -3.77 -15.47
N HIS A 133 22.79 -4.48 -14.42
CA HIS A 133 21.95 -5.68 -14.56
C HIS A 133 20.69 -5.69 -13.67
N VAL A 134 20.16 -4.52 -13.26
CA VAL A 134 18.75 -4.51 -12.81
C VAL A 134 17.89 -4.69 -14.07
N PRO A 135 17.16 -5.80 -14.21
CA PRO A 135 16.34 -6.02 -15.40
C PRO A 135 15.32 -4.86 -15.50
N ALA A 136 15.21 -4.28 -16.69
CA ALA A 136 14.21 -3.21 -16.95
C ALA A 136 12.76 -3.67 -16.71
N ASP A 137 12.56 -4.97 -16.57
CA ASP A 137 11.28 -5.64 -16.34
C ASP A 137 11.15 -6.25 -14.94
N PHE A 138 11.95 -5.75 -13.96
CA PHE A 138 12.00 -6.33 -12.61
C PHE A 138 10.62 -6.42 -11.94
N PHE A 139 9.79 -5.40 -12.07
CA PHE A 139 8.43 -5.34 -11.51
C PHE A 139 7.34 -5.93 -12.41
N LYS A 140 7.64 -6.26 -13.68
CA LYS A 140 6.63 -6.78 -14.59
C LYS A 140 6.03 -8.11 -14.10
N PRO A 141 4.76 -8.41 -14.43
CA PRO A 141 4.12 -9.67 -14.06
C PRO A 141 4.89 -10.92 -14.49
N SER A 142 5.62 -10.85 -15.63
CA SER A 142 6.44 -11.93 -16.16
C SER A 142 7.83 -12.04 -15.54
N SER A 143 8.18 -11.15 -14.60
CA SER A 143 9.50 -11.16 -13.97
C SER A 143 9.70 -12.42 -13.12
N PRO A 144 10.82 -13.15 -13.28
CA PRO A 144 11.13 -14.29 -12.43
C PRO A 144 11.33 -13.88 -10.94
N TYR A 145 11.68 -12.64 -10.67
CA TYR A 145 11.84 -12.12 -9.32
C TYR A 145 10.50 -11.95 -8.58
N ARG A 146 9.41 -11.69 -9.32
CA ARG A 146 8.06 -11.45 -8.74
C ARG A 146 7.64 -12.59 -7.79
N LEU A 147 7.81 -13.85 -8.19
CA LEU A 147 7.44 -14.99 -7.34
C LEU A 147 8.23 -15.04 -6.02
N LEU A 148 9.51 -14.67 -6.04
CA LEU A 148 10.35 -14.63 -4.83
C LEU A 148 9.91 -13.48 -3.90
N ILE A 149 9.57 -12.34 -4.47
CA ILE A 149 9.09 -11.18 -3.73
C ILE A 149 7.71 -11.47 -3.12
N LEU A 150 6.76 -11.99 -3.90
CA LEU A 150 5.43 -12.36 -3.39
C LEU A 150 5.50 -13.42 -2.29
N SER A 151 6.39 -14.43 -2.42
CA SER A 151 6.61 -15.44 -1.36
C SER A 151 7.16 -14.84 -0.06
N HIS A 152 7.93 -13.76 -0.14
CA HIS A 152 8.39 -13.04 1.05
C HIS A 152 7.27 -12.20 1.65
N LEU A 153 6.58 -11.41 0.83
CA LEU A 153 5.51 -10.51 1.27
C LEU A 153 4.31 -11.28 1.83
N GLU A 154 4.03 -12.48 1.32
CA GLU A 154 3.02 -13.39 1.91
C GLU A 154 3.28 -13.64 3.39
N LYS A 155 4.53 -13.84 3.78
CA LYS A 155 4.91 -14.10 5.17
C LYS A 155 4.86 -12.82 6.02
N GLU A 156 5.32 -11.70 5.46
CA GLU A 156 5.37 -10.41 6.13
C GLU A 156 3.94 -9.87 6.37
N TYR A 157 3.03 -10.06 5.39
CA TYR A 157 1.67 -9.53 5.41
C TYR A 157 0.59 -10.61 5.57
N ALA A 158 0.95 -11.77 6.15
CA ALA A 158 0.03 -12.90 6.32
C ALA A 158 -1.27 -12.50 7.01
N TRP A 159 -1.21 -11.68 8.06
CA TRP A 159 -2.37 -11.27 8.86
C TRP A 159 -3.45 -10.55 8.05
N ILE A 160 -3.05 -9.62 7.16
CA ILE A 160 -4.01 -8.85 6.34
C ILE A 160 -4.58 -9.71 5.21
N ILE A 161 -3.76 -10.58 4.64
CA ILE A 161 -4.21 -11.50 3.59
C ILE A 161 -5.15 -12.56 4.17
N ASP A 162 -4.85 -13.12 5.34
CA ASP A 162 -5.72 -14.06 6.04
C ASP A 162 -7.04 -13.40 6.44
N TRP A 163 -6.98 -12.15 6.93
CA TRP A 163 -8.18 -11.36 7.19
C TRP A 163 -9.02 -11.18 5.92
N TYR A 164 -8.44 -10.78 4.82
CA TYR A 164 -9.17 -10.55 3.57
C TYR A 164 -9.76 -11.82 2.96
N LEU A 165 -9.06 -12.95 3.09
CA LEU A 165 -9.48 -14.22 2.49
C LEU A 165 -10.44 -15.04 3.37
N ARG A 166 -10.63 -14.65 4.63
CA ARG A 166 -11.54 -15.35 5.54
C ARG A 166 -13.00 -15.17 5.19
N ASP A 167 -13.82 -16.14 5.55
CA ASP A 167 -15.28 -15.95 5.57
C ASP A 167 -15.67 -14.96 6.66
N TYR A 168 -16.67 -14.12 6.41
CA TYR A 168 -17.19 -13.17 7.37
C TYR A 168 -18.73 -13.09 7.32
N LYS A 169 -19.33 -12.66 8.43
CA LYS A 169 -20.78 -12.42 8.51
C LYS A 169 -21.07 -11.08 7.86
N GLN A 170 -21.75 -11.13 6.72
CA GLN A 170 -22.24 -9.93 6.03
C GLN A 170 -23.63 -9.55 6.56
N ASN A 171 -24.01 -8.27 6.40
CA ASN A 171 -25.34 -7.78 6.75
C ASN A 171 -26.44 -8.63 6.10
N PRO A 172 -27.29 -9.30 6.89
CA PRO A 172 -28.37 -10.16 6.37
C PRO A 172 -29.59 -9.38 5.92
N GLU A 173 -29.69 -8.07 6.23
CA GLU A 173 -30.87 -7.26 5.95
C GLU A 173 -30.97 -6.90 4.46
N HIS A 174 -32.16 -7.05 3.90
CA HIS A 174 -32.50 -6.61 2.54
C HIS A 174 -31.52 -7.09 1.44
N PRO A 175 -31.24 -8.40 1.32
CA PRO A 175 -30.33 -8.93 0.30
C PRO A 175 -30.79 -8.62 -1.14
N GLU A 176 -32.08 -8.38 -1.36
CA GLU A 176 -32.67 -7.98 -2.63
C GLU A 176 -32.15 -6.61 -3.14
N ASN A 177 -31.62 -5.78 -2.23
CA ASN A 177 -31.06 -4.48 -2.57
C ASN A 177 -29.62 -4.57 -3.11
N LEU A 178 -28.96 -5.72 -3.03
CA LEU A 178 -27.64 -5.97 -3.62
C LEU A 178 -27.75 -6.11 -5.15
N GLN A 179 -27.79 -4.98 -5.88
CA GLN A 179 -28.12 -4.97 -7.30
C GLN A 179 -26.97 -4.48 -8.19
N TYR A 180 -26.06 -3.64 -7.66
CA TYR A 180 -25.04 -2.95 -8.45
C TYR A 180 -23.70 -3.70 -8.41
N PRO A 181 -23.23 -4.24 -9.56
CA PRO A 181 -21.98 -4.98 -9.59
C PRO A 181 -20.77 -4.05 -9.46
N VAL A 182 -19.72 -4.50 -8.75
CA VAL A 182 -18.42 -3.85 -8.62
C VAL A 182 -17.33 -4.64 -9.34
N LYS A 183 -16.16 -4.04 -9.58
CA LYS A 183 -14.99 -4.68 -10.24
C LYS A 183 -14.51 -5.95 -9.56
N LEU A 184 -14.65 -6.06 -8.24
CA LEU A 184 -14.34 -7.27 -7.47
C LEU A 184 -15.31 -8.45 -7.69
N GLY A 185 -16.42 -8.25 -8.44
CA GLY A 185 -17.35 -9.31 -8.85
C GLY A 185 -18.50 -9.59 -7.89
N PHE A 186 -18.64 -8.86 -6.80
CA PHE A 186 -19.83 -8.90 -5.93
C PHE A 186 -20.75 -7.71 -6.23
N LYS A 187 -21.88 -7.61 -5.48
CA LYS A 187 -22.84 -6.51 -5.65
C LYS A 187 -22.99 -5.70 -4.39
N VAL A 188 -23.22 -4.39 -4.58
CA VAL A 188 -23.52 -3.41 -3.53
C VAL A 188 -24.92 -2.82 -3.70
N ARG A 189 -25.37 -1.99 -2.75
CA ARG A 189 -26.76 -1.50 -2.70
C ARG A 189 -27.01 -0.24 -3.50
N SER A 190 -25.98 0.56 -3.78
CA SER A 190 -26.13 1.83 -4.50
C SER A 190 -25.02 2.05 -5.53
N LYS A 191 -25.25 3.01 -6.46
CA LYS A 191 -24.22 3.42 -7.42
C LYS A 191 -23.08 4.19 -6.77
N SER A 192 -23.35 4.89 -5.68
CA SER A 192 -22.34 5.61 -4.91
C SER A 192 -21.38 4.64 -4.24
N GLU A 193 -21.89 3.53 -3.68
CA GLU A 193 -21.07 2.46 -3.15
C GLU A 193 -20.24 1.73 -4.24
N VAL A 194 -20.73 1.65 -5.49
CA VAL A 194 -19.90 1.15 -6.61
C VAL A 194 -18.68 2.05 -6.83
N LEU A 195 -18.89 3.38 -6.84
CA LEU A 195 -17.78 4.32 -7.01
C LEU A 195 -16.74 4.17 -5.90
N GLU A 196 -17.17 4.05 -4.66
CA GLU A 196 -16.30 3.89 -3.50
C GLU A 196 -15.56 2.54 -3.51
N ALA A 197 -16.28 1.43 -3.74
CA ALA A 197 -15.70 0.08 -3.82
C ALA A 197 -14.67 -0.04 -4.95
N ASP A 198 -15.01 0.47 -6.14
CA ASP A 198 -14.13 0.41 -7.30
C ASP A 198 -12.86 1.25 -7.10
N ARG A 199 -12.98 2.42 -6.43
CA ARG A 199 -11.81 3.23 -6.07
C ARG A 199 -10.93 2.59 -5.02
N LEU A 200 -11.50 1.95 -3.97
CA LEU A 200 -10.74 1.17 -2.99
C LEU A 200 -9.96 0.04 -3.68
N PHE A 201 -10.61 -0.67 -4.60
CA PHE A 201 -9.98 -1.74 -5.36
C PHE A 201 -8.84 -1.24 -6.26
N GLU A 202 -9.07 -0.17 -7.03
CA GLU A 202 -8.06 0.42 -7.93
C GLU A 202 -6.81 0.86 -7.20
N GLU A 203 -6.96 1.38 -5.99
CA GLU A 203 -5.84 1.83 -5.15
C GLU A 203 -5.24 0.72 -4.28
N GLY A 204 -5.67 -0.52 -4.48
CA GLY A 204 -5.12 -1.69 -3.78
C GLY A 204 -5.45 -1.77 -2.29
N ILE A 205 -6.47 -1.04 -1.84
CA ILE A 205 -6.92 -1.00 -0.44
C ILE A 205 -7.89 -2.15 -0.20
N LEU A 206 -7.52 -3.10 0.64
CA LEU A 206 -8.38 -4.24 0.99
C LEU A 206 -9.52 -3.79 1.89
N PHE A 207 -10.71 -4.32 1.64
CA PHE A 207 -11.89 -4.07 2.44
C PHE A 207 -12.84 -5.27 2.42
N HIS A 208 -13.72 -5.35 3.40
CA HIS A 208 -14.93 -6.17 3.38
C HIS A 208 -16.16 -5.26 3.30
N TYR A 209 -17.10 -5.65 2.46
CA TYR A 209 -18.35 -4.94 2.27
C TYR A 209 -19.40 -5.44 3.25
N GLU A 210 -19.98 -4.54 4.06
CA GLU A 210 -21.01 -4.83 5.07
C GLU A 210 -20.60 -5.95 6.04
N GLU A 211 -19.32 -6.01 6.44
CA GLU A 211 -18.87 -6.97 7.46
C GLU A 211 -19.42 -6.60 8.83
N LEU A 212 -19.86 -7.62 9.59
CA LEU A 212 -20.24 -7.46 10.98
C LEU A 212 -19.08 -6.88 11.82
N MET A 213 -19.32 -5.71 12.38
CA MET A 213 -18.48 -5.07 13.37
C MET A 213 -19.17 -5.14 14.74
N LEU A 214 -18.53 -5.80 15.69
CA LEU A 214 -19.03 -5.88 17.07
C LEU A 214 -18.60 -4.63 17.85
N MET A 215 -19.57 -3.87 18.32
CA MET A 215 -19.38 -2.67 19.14
C MET A 215 -19.93 -2.93 20.54
N SER A 216 -19.10 -3.50 21.42
CA SER A 216 -19.54 -3.95 22.75
C SER A 216 -20.69 -4.95 22.66
N ASN A 217 -21.93 -4.50 22.88
CA ASN A 217 -23.15 -5.34 22.81
C ASN A 217 -24.02 -5.05 21.58
N GLU A 218 -23.56 -4.19 20.67
CA GLU A 218 -24.29 -3.81 19.47
C GLU A 218 -23.59 -4.33 18.22
N GLU A 219 -24.38 -4.72 17.21
CA GLU A 219 -23.91 -5.11 15.89
C GLU A 219 -24.00 -3.90 14.96
N ALA A 220 -22.93 -3.62 14.21
CA ALA A 220 -22.93 -2.66 13.12
C ALA A 220 -22.40 -3.30 11.85
N TYR A 221 -22.86 -2.78 10.73
CA TYR A 221 -22.44 -3.20 9.40
C TYR A 221 -22.08 -1.93 8.63
N PRO A 222 -20.81 -1.48 8.70
CA PRO A 222 -20.37 -0.37 7.87
C PRO A 222 -20.41 -0.76 6.39
N ASP A 223 -20.61 0.21 5.50
CA ASP A 223 -20.59 -0.09 4.07
C ASP A 223 -19.24 -0.68 3.67
N PHE A 224 -18.14 -0.14 4.20
CA PHE A 224 -16.81 -0.73 4.02
C PHE A 224 -16.05 -0.78 5.34
N TYR A 225 -15.57 -1.97 5.69
CA TYR A 225 -14.66 -2.20 6.80
C TYR A 225 -13.24 -2.39 6.30
N ILE A 226 -12.30 -1.54 6.74
CA ILE A 226 -10.97 -1.38 6.14
C ILE A 226 -9.91 -1.47 7.24
N PRO A 227 -9.15 -2.56 7.36
CA PRO A 227 -8.02 -2.66 8.28
C PRO A 227 -6.77 -2.03 7.67
N ILE A 228 -6.03 -1.28 8.47
CA ILE A 228 -4.70 -0.75 8.12
C ILE A 228 -3.62 -1.54 8.87
N THR A 229 -3.84 -1.80 10.15
CA THR A 229 -3.02 -2.66 10.99
C THR A 229 -3.93 -3.52 11.87
N ILE A 230 -3.37 -4.42 12.67
CA ILE A 230 -4.15 -5.22 13.62
C ILE A 230 -4.96 -4.34 14.59
N ILE A 231 -4.48 -3.14 14.90
CA ILE A 231 -5.11 -2.21 15.86
C ILE A 231 -5.72 -0.98 15.19
N GLU A 232 -5.36 -0.66 13.97
CA GLU A 232 -5.86 0.50 13.23
C GLU A 232 -6.81 0.04 12.14
N GLN A 233 -8.09 0.36 12.30
CA GLN A 233 -9.18 -0.09 11.43
C GLN A 233 -10.11 1.09 11.16
N TYR A 234 -10.74 1.10 9.99
CA TYR A 234 -11.66 2.13 9.55
C TYR A 234 -13.01 1.56 9.15
N ALA A 235 -14.06 2.25 9.54
CA ALA A 235 -15.39 2.11 8.98
C ALA A 235 -15.63 3.23 7.97
N TRP A 236 -16.09 2.93 6.77
CA TRP A 236 -16.56 3.94 5.82
C TRP A 236 -18.05 3.76 5.59
N GLU A 237 -18.81 4.85 5.76
CA GLU A 237 -20.26 4.94 5.60
C GLU A 237 -20.63 5.94 4.52
N HIS A 238 -21.54 5.56 3.65
CA HIS A 238 -22.14 6.42 2.66
C HIS A 238 -23.59 6.73 3.01
N PHE A 239 -23.94 8.02 3.13
CA PHE A 239 -25.30 8.47 3.44
C PHE A 239 -25.96 9.11 2.23
N GLY A 240 -26.70 8.31 1.45
CA GLY A 240 -27.17 8.61 0.09
C GLY A 240 -28.45 9.45 -0.05
N ALA A 241 -29.15 9.77 1.02
CA ALA A 241 -30.45 10.44 0.89
C ALA A 241 -30.69 11.47 2.02
N MET A 242 -29.68 12.32 2.28
CA MET A 242 -29.67 13.26 3.41
C MET A 242 -30.68 14.38 3.30
N ASP A 243 -31.27 14.59 2.12
CA ASP A 243 -32.41 15.49 1.88
C ASP A 243 -33.76 14.94 2.31
N LYS A 244 -33.85 13.65 2.65
CA LYS A 244 -35.08 13.03 3.14
C LYS A 244 -35.11 12.98 4.66
N GLU A 245 -36.08 13.66 5.28
CA GLU A 245 -36.18 13.84 6.73
C GLU A 245 -36.10 12.50 7.49
N GLY A 246 -36.88 11.51 7.13
CA GLY A 246 -36.85 10.21 7.80
C GLY A 246 -35.54 9.46 7.65
N TYR A 247 -34.81 9.63 6.54
CA TYR A 247 -33.47 9.09 6.33
C TYR A 247 -32.45 9.83 7.19
N PHE A 248 -32.53 11.15 7.24
CA PHE A 248 -31.67 11.98 8.06
C PHE A 248 -31.69 11.58 9.55
N TYR A 249 -32.89 11.38 10.13
CA TYR A 249 -32.98 10.97 11.52
C TYR A 249 -32.45 9.56 11.79
N ARG A 250 -32.64 8.61 10.86
CA ARG A 250 -32.01 7.28 10.97
C ARG A 250 -30.47 7.38 10.90
N THR A 251 -29.94 8.15 9.95
CA THR A 251 -28.49 8.44 9.82
C THR A 251 -27.94 9.03 11.09
N LYS A 252 -28.62 10.03 11.68
CA LYS A 252 -28.23 10.62 12.96
C LYS A 252 -28.16 9.57 14.07
N GLY A 253 -29.14 8.68 14.14
CA GLY A 253 -29.12 7.55 15.09
C GLY A 253 -27.92 6.65 14.87
N LYS A 254 -27.67 6.22 13.62
CA LYS A 254 -26.52 5.38 13.27
C LYS A 254 -25.19 6.04 13.63
N ILE A 255 -25.02 7.33 13.33
CA ILE A 255 -23.81 8.08 13.71
C ILE A 255 -23.65 8.13 15.23
N ASN A 256 -24.71 8.37 15.99
CA ASN A 256 -24.64 8.37 17.45
C ASN A 256 -24.17 7.03 18.00
N THR A 257 -24.69 5.91 17.48
CA THR A 257 -24.22 4.57 17.84
C THR A 257 -22.70 4.41 17.60
N TYR A 258 -22.20 4.88 16.46
CA TYR A 258 -20.75 4.88 16.19
C TYR A 258 -19.97 5.73 17.21
N LEU A 259 -20.45 6.95 17.50
CA LEU A 259 -19.79 7.87 18.46
C LEU A 259 -19.75 7.29 19.87
N ASP A 260 -20.83 6.68 20.34
CA ASP A 260 -20.90 6.04 21.65
C ASP A 260 -19.89 4.90 21.82
N HIS A 261 -19.49 4.29 20.71
CA HIS A 261 -18.48 3.23 20.64
C HIS A 261 -17.10 3.72 20.16
N LYS A 262 -16.85 5.05 20.20
CA LYS A 262 -15.57 5.69 19.84
C LYS A 262 -15.15 5.50 18.37
N TRP A 263 -16.11 5.30 17.49
CA TRP A 263 -15.91 5.43 16.06
C TRP A 263 -16.16 6.89 15.69
N LEU A 264 -15.07 7.63 15.43
CA LEU A 264 -15.09 9.08 15.34
C LEU A 264 -14.86 9.52 13.89
N PRO A 265 -15.79 10.31 13.29
CA PRO A 265 -15.61 10.87 11.96
C PRO A 265 -14.27 11.63 11.85
N GLY A 266 -13.51 11.33 10.78
CA GLY A 266 -12.19 11.93 10.54
C GLY A 266 -11.04 11.34 11.36
N ILE A 267 -11.28 10.34 12.22
CA ILE A 267 -10.24 9.61 12.97
C ILE A 267 -10.18 8.14 12.51
N ASN A 268 -11.23 7.37 12.76
CA ASN A 268 -11.37 5.95 12.39
C ASN A 268 -12.69 5.64 11.68
N MET A 269 -13.47 6.67 11.35
CA MET A 269 -14.68 6.60 10.57
C MET A 269 -14.62 7.61 9.43
N LEU A 270 -14.76 7.11 8.20
CA LEU A 270 -14.88 7.89 6.98
C LEU A 270 -16.36 8.02 6.63
N ILE A 271 -16.76 9.20 6.19
CA ILE A 271 -18.16 9.45 5.84
C ILE A 271 -18.20 10.18 4.50
N THR A 272 -19.13 9.75 3.65
CA THR A 272 -19.56 10.45 2.45
C THR A 272 -21.05 10.73 2.50
N TYR A 273 -21.47 11.83 1.92
CA TYR A 273 -22.88 12.24 1.89
C TYR A 273 -23.31 12.60 0.48
N GLU A 274 -24.57 12.33 0.19
CA GLU A 274 -25.21 12.91 -0.98
C GLU A 274 -26.66 13.33 -0.73
N THR A 275 -27.12 14.23 -1.57
CA THR A 275 -28.52 14.67 -1.71
C THR A 275 -28.87 14.72 -3.20
N ARG A 276 -30.15 14.91 -3.54
CA ARG A 276 -30.51 15.12 -4.96
C ARG A 276 -29.81 16.30 -5.60
N GLN A 277 -29.57 17.37 -4.84
CA GLN A 277 -28.95 18.60 -5.34
C GLN A 277 -27.43 18.50 -5.35
N HIS A 278 -26.87 17.66 -4.49
CA HIS A 278 -25.42 17.47 -4.31
C HIS A 278 -25.12 15.96 -4.35
N PRO A 279 -25.08 15.36 -5.55
CA PRO A 279 -24.70 13.96 -5.69
C PRO A 279 -23.24 13.73 -5.27
N LEU A 280 -22.92 12.51 -4.88
CA LEU A 280 -21.54 12.12 -4.58
C LEU A 280 -20.65 12.37 -5.80
N THR A 281 -19.50 12.99 -5.56
CA THR A 281 -18.50 13.27 -6.58
C THR A 281 -17.27 12.40 -6.41
N GLU A 282 -16.54 12.12 -7.49
CA GLU A 282 -15.25 11.44 -7.44
C GLU A 282 -14.26 12.14 -6.53
N GLU A 283 -14.28 13.48 -6.46
CA GLU A 283 -13.36 14.24 -5.61
C GLU A 283 -13.61 13.97 -4.11
N GLN A 284 -14.86 13.85 -3.68
CA GLN A 284 -15.19 13.49 -2.28
C GLN A 284 -14.70 12.08 -1.95
N VAL A 285 -14.86 11.12 -2.85
CA VAL A 285 -14.33 9.76 -2.70
C VAL A 285 -12.80 9.80 -2.65
N ASN A 286 -12.17 10.53 -3.59
CA ASN A 286 -10.71 10.63 -3.68
C ASN A 286 -10.07 11.29 -2.44
N GLN A 287 -10.78 12.15 -1.70
CA GLN A 287 -10.28 12.70 -0.43
C GLN A 287 -10.07 11.59 0.61
N ASN A 288 -11.09 10.73 0.80
CA ASN A 288 -11.00 9.58 1.69
C ASN A 288 -9.95 8.57 1.21
N ILE A 289 -9.90 8.32 -0.09
CA ILE A 289 -8.91 7.41 -0.71
C ILE A 289 -7.48 7.91 -0.47
N ARG A 290 -7.18 9.19 -0.72
CA ARG A 290 -5.85 9.77 -0.46
C ARG A 290 -5.44 9.59 1.01
N TRP A 291 -6.38 9.79 1.91
CA TRP A 291 -6.13 9.62 3.33
C TRP A 291 -5.80 8.17 3.69
N LEU A 292 -6.60 7.21 3.22
CA LEU A 292 -6.35 5.77 3.39
C LEU A 292 -5.02 5.35 2.73
N LYS A 293 -4.76 5.81 1.50
CA LYS A 293 -3.55 5.46 0.76
C LYS A 293 -2.27 5.84 1.51
N ASN A 294 -2.27 7.01 2.15
CA ASN A 294 -1.14 7.43 2.98
C ASN A 294 -0.93 6.49 4.19
N ARG A 295 -2.00 6.00 4.81
CA ARG A 295 -1.93 5.03 5.90
C ARG A 295 -1.44 3.66 5.42
N TYR A 296 -1.97 3.20 4.29
CA TYR A 296 -1.54 1.95 3.65
C TYR A 296 -0.07 1.97 3.28
N ARG A 297 0.43 3.06 2.72
CA ARG A 297 1.86 3.21 2.37
C ARG A 297 2.78 3.02 3.59
N LEU A 298 2.37 3.51 4.76
CA LEU A 298 3.13 3.33 6.00
C LEU A 298 2.96 1.94 6.61
N ALA A 299 1.78 1.36 6.51
CA ALA A 299 1.49 0.03 7.05
C ALA A 299 2.12 -1.09 6.20
N PHE A 300 2.22 -0.86 4.88
CA PHE A 300 2.74 -1.82 3.89
C PHE A 300 3.91 -1.24 3.09
N PRO A 301 4.99 -0.81 3.76
CA PRO A 301 6.10 -0.10 3.12
C PRO A 301 6.89 -0.94 2.11
N ASP A 302 6.79 -2.27 2.20
CA ASP A 302 7.42 -3.19 1.25
C ASP A 302 6.54 -3.47 0.01
N LEU A 303 5.38 -2.81 -0.19
CA LEU A 303 4.68 -2.83 -1.46
C LEU A 303 5.39 -1.95 -2.50
N PRO A 304 5.32 -2.29 -3.82
CA PRO A 304 6.04 -1.55 -4.84
C PRO A 304 5.55 -0.10 -4.96
N PRO A 305 6.47 0.86 -4.93
CA PRO A 305 6.11 2.27 -5.04
C PRO A 305 5.61 2.67 -6.44
N ASP A 306 5.84 1.83 -7.45
CA ASP A 306 5.35 1.99 -8.83
C ASP A 306 4.00 1.29 -9.07
N GLU A 307 3.38 0.79 -8.01
CA GLU A 307 2.07 0.12 -8.01
C GLU A 307 1.98 -1.08 -8.99
N SER A 308 3.12 -1.68 -9.34
CA SER A 308 3.20 -2.82 -10.28
C SER A 308 2.49 -4.08 -9.77
N PHE A 309 2.24 -4.17 -8.48
CA PHE A 309 1.31 -5.09 -7.81
C PHE A 309 0.88 -4.54 -6.45
N ASN A 310 -0.22 -5.04 -5.91
CA ASN A 310 -0.79 -4.60 -4.64
C ASN A 310 -1.22 -5.79 -3.76
N LEU A 311 -1.94 -5.52 -2.67
CA LEU A 311 -2.41 -6.57 -1.76
C LEU A 311 -3.44 -7.51 -2.39
N TYR A 312 -4.21 -7.10 -3.39
CA TYR A 312 -5.10 -8.01 -4.13
C TYR A 312 -4.31 -9.01 -4.96
N ASP A 313 -3.21 -8.58 -5.59
CA ASP A 313 -2.29 -9.50 -6.29
C ASP A 313 -1.68 -10.51 -5.34
N LEU A 314 -1.29 -10.06 -4.13
CA LEU A 314 -0.76 -10.93 -3.10
C LEU A 314 -1.82 -11.92 -2.59
N ALA A 315 -3.06 -11.47 -2.38
CA ALA A 315 -4.17 -12.35 -2.01
C ALA A 315 -4.47 -13.40 -3.09
N ALA A 316 -4.46 -13.00 -4.36
CA ALA A 316 -4.62 -13.92 -5.49
C ALA A 316 -3.49 -14.95 -5.56
N PHE A 317 -2.25 -14.52 -5.33
CA PHE A 317 -1.09 -15.41 -5.25
C PHE A 317 -1.27 -16.45 -4.13
N VAL A 318 -1.63 -16.04 -2.92
CA VAL A 318 -1.85 -16.92 -1.77
C VAL A 318 -2.98 -17.92 -2.04
N ARG A 319 -4.11 -17.43 -2.57
CA ARG A 319 -5.25 -18.29 -2.92
C ARG A 319 -4.86 -19.37 -3.92
N SER A 320 -4.09 -19.03 -4.97
CA SER A 320 -3.66 -19.99 -5.98
C SER A 320 -2.70 -21.05 -5.44
N HIS A 321 -1.91 -20.74 -4.43
CA HIS A 321 -0.94 -21.67 -3.83
C HIS A 321 -1.54 -22.55 -2.72
N ARG A 322 -2.60 -22.07 -2.03
CA ARG A 322 -3.31 -22.87 -1.00
C ARG A 322 -4.26 -23.92 -1.60
N ILE A 323 -4.82 -23.66 -2.79
CA ILE A 323 -5.71 -24.61 -3.47
C ILE A 323 -4.93 -25.79 -4.08
N GLY A 324 -3.60 -25.66 -4.26
CA GLY A 324 -2.72 -26.69 -4.81
C GLY A 324 -2.04 -27.58 -3.76
N GLN A 325 -2.36 -27.42 -2.49
CA GLN A 325 -1.94 -28.27 -1.38
C GLN A 325 -3.11 -29.08 -0.84
#